data_a6134df667b7575e5de9bfcd754bae83
#
_entry.id   a6134df667b7575e5de9bfcd754bae83
#
_cell.length_a   1.000
_cell.length_b   1.000
_cell.length_c   1.000
_cell.angle_alpha   90.00
_cell.angle_beta   90.00
_cell.angle_gamma   90.00
#
_symmetry.space_group_name_H-M   'P 1'
#
loop_
_entity.id
_entity.type
_entity.pdbx_description
1 polymer ?
#
loop_
_entity_poly.entity_id
_entity_poly.type
_entity_poly.pdbx_seq_one_letter_code
_entity_poly.pdbx_strand_id
1 'polypeptide(L)'
;MVATTGADLACRALSREGAQVLFGHPGGAILPFYDALYNHPSLRHVLCRHEQGAAHAADGYARATGRTGVCVATSGPGATNLVTGLAAAFMDGVPVVAVTGQVARPGIGTFAFQETDIVGVTIPVTKHGFLVQEVSDIPGVFSEAFRLAASGRPGPVLVDIPKDVQAALVDEKTLSLSGRKNPELVEPPESTQEIEADIQQVAKLLNESQRPVLLVGRGVILSGTSGKLSYLAERNDLPVVTSLLGLDAFPASDPRALGMPGMHGTERANYSLQDADLVLGLGVRFDDRVIGRPDRFAPNARIVHFDVDATAIERTMRADVAVVADLSESLKMLLPLVPKADRSAWWERIREWNREADPTKEPPRPGYRRMGPLGAREAIRSVARKISESNAIAVSDVGQHQMWLAQELGDALPGSHLTSGGLGAMGYALPAGLGAAIGQPDRSVWVVAGDGGFQMSLQELATVVQEGIPLRIAVIDNGYLGMVRQWQERFYGRRYSETQISGPDLVALGKAYGIPTWRIDRSEQLDSTLSLAAIEEGPVLIWMQVRQEENVYPMVESGAALDEMVTESERVPG
;
A
#
# COMPACT_ATOMS: atom_id res chain seq x y z
N MET A 1 12.80 42.20 14.53
CA MET A 1 12.38 41.23 13.49
C MET A 1 13.29 40.04 13.61
N VAL A 2 12.76 38.84 13.80
CA VAL A 2 13.56 37.60 13.74
C VAL A 2 13.99 37.47 12.29
N ALA A 3 15.27 37.28 12.04
CA ALA A 3 15.78 37.09 10.68
C ALA A 3 15.25 35.77 10.13
N THR A 4 14.68 35.76 8.93
CA THR A 4 14.19 34.56 8.25
C THR A 4 15.38 33.73 7.78
N THR A 5 15.43 32.47 8.13
CA THR A 5 16.45 31.51 7.67
C THR A 5 15.94 30.64 6.51
N GLY A 6 16.86 29.92 5.86
CA GLY A 6 16.45 28.89 4.88
C GLY A 6 15.57 27.82 5.49
N ALA A 7 15.79 27.46 6.75
CA ALA A 7 14.95 26.52 7.50
C ALA A 7 13.53 27.07 7.74
N ASP A 8 13.39 28.35 8.09
CA ASP A 8 12.07 29.00 8.18
C ASP A 8 11.34 28.99 6.84
N LEU A 9 12.08 29.23 5.73
CA LEU A 9 11.49 29.14 4.40
C LEU A 9 10.99 27.73 4.08
N ALA A 10 11.73 26.70 4.46
CA ALA A 10 11.31 25.32 4.26
C ALA A 10 10.03 25.00 5.07
N CYS A 11 9.96 25.42 6.34
CA CYS A 11 8.73 25.25 7.15
C CYS A 11 7.54 26.01 6.55
N ARG A 12 7.74 27.25 6.10
CA ARG A 12 6.67 28.04 5.43
C ARG A 12 6.24 27.41 4.11
N ALA A 13 7.19 26.87 3.33
CA ALA A 13 6.89 26.19 2.08
C ALA A 13 6.07 24.92 2.31
N LEU A 14 6.47 24.07 3.27
CA LEU A 14 5.69 22.89 3.67
C LEU A 14 4.25 23.25 4.07
N SER A 15 4.08 24.29 4.91
CA SER A 15 2.74 24.74 5.32
C SER A 15 1.93 25.26 4.12
N ARG A 16 2.55 25.96 3.18
CA ARG A 16 1.91 26.49 1.97
C ARG A 16 1.44 25.38 1.03
N GLU A 17 2.20 24.30 0.92
CA GLU A 17 1.84 23.11 0.12
C GLU A 17 0.83 22.20 0.86
N GLY A 18 0.35 22.60 2.04
CA GLY A 18 -0.70 21.91 2.78
C GLY A 18 -0.23 20.77 3.67
N ALA A 19 1.07 20.66 3.94
CA ALA A 19 1.58 19.72 4.94
C ALA A 19 1.06 20.11 6.33
N GLN A 20 0.54 19.12 7.06
CA GLN A 20 0.03 19.29 8.42
C GLN A 20 0.82 18.46 9.42
N VAL A 21 1.33 17.32 8.98
CA VAL A 21 2.05 16.34 9.80
C VAL A 21 3.37 15.98 9.13
N LEU A 22 4.42 15.97 9.93
CA LEU A 22 5.76 15.54 9.54
C LEU A 22 6.15 14.35 10.40
N PHE A 23 6.60 13.26 9.78
CA PHE A 23 7.13 12.10 10.49
C PHE A 23 8.65 12.09 10.40
N GLY A 24 9.37 12.02 11.50
CA GLY A 24 10.80 12.14 11.36
C GLY A 24 11.62 11.84 12.60
N HIS A 25 12.94 11.87 12.41
CA HIS A 25 13.93 11.70 13.45
C HIS A 25 15.02 12.78 13.31
N PRO A 26 15.30 13.57 14.37
CA PRO A 26 16.29 14.66 14.32
C PRO A 26 17.72 14.11 14.27
N GLY A 27 18.63 14.94 13.73
CA GLY A 27 20.07 14.67 13.72
C GLY A 27 20.87 15.88 13.29
N GLY A 28 22.20 15.78 13.33
CA GLY A 28 23.11 16.94 13.25
C GLY A 28 22.96 17.85 12.03
N ALA A 29 22.71 17.29 10.84
CA ALA A 29 22.64 18.08 9.61
C ALA A 29 21.25 18.71 9.37
N ILE A 30 20.20 18.26 10.08
CA ILE A 30 18.83 18.79 9.97
C ILE A 30 18.44 19.67 11.17
N LEU A 31 19.34 19.91 12.13
CA LEU A 31 19.05 20.72 13.32
C LEU A 31 18.53 22.13 13.03
N PRO A 32 19.02 22.89 12.03
CA PRO A 32 18.43 24.19 11.74
C PRO A 32 16.96 24.12 11.34
N PHE A 33 16.54 23.05 10.64
CA PHE A 33 15.14 22.80 10.32
C PHE A 33 14.30 22.54 11.60
N TYR A 34 14.82 21.71 12.52
CA TYR A 34 14.11 21.42 13.79
C TYR A 34 14.04 22.65 14.70
N ASP A 35 15.06 23.52 14.68
CA ASP A 35 15.02 24.79 15.41
C ASP A 35 13.94 25.72 14.84
N ALA A 36 13.87 25.85 13.51
CA ALA A 36 12.82 26.64 12.86
C ALA A 36 11.43 26.06 13.12
N LEU A 37 11.28 24.73 13.07
CA LEU A 37 10.01 24.02 13.29
C LEU A 37 9.38 24.37 14.65
N TYR A 38 10.19 24.65 15.69
CA TYR A 38 9.70 25.10 16.99
C TYR A 38 8.81 26.35 16.90
N ASN A 39 9.05 27.21 15.92
CA ASN A 39 8.31 28.46 15.68
C ASN A 39 7.13 28.26 14.69
N HIS A 40 6.90 27.04 14.20
CA HIS A 40 5.84 26.70 13.23
C HIS A 40 4.84 25.66 13.78
N PRO A 41 4.04 25.99 14.83
CA PRO A 41 3.16 25.04 15.51
C PRO A 41 2.03 24.47 14.63
N SER A 42 1.79 25.02 13.45
CA SER A 42 0.86 24.48 12.46
C SER A 42 1.37 23.20 11.78
N LEU A 43 2.68 22.94 11.85
CA LEU A 43 3.31 21.71 11.39
C LEU A 43 3.50 20.77 12.58
N ARG A 44 2.57 19.82 12.76
CA ARG A 44 2.72 18.79 13.79
C ARG A 44 3.88 17.87 13.42
N HIS A 45 4.83 17.69 14.32
CA HIS A 45 5.90 16.70 14.14
C HIS A 45 5.65 15.46 15.01
N VAL A 46 5.79 14.28 14.41
CA VAL A 46 5.70 12.96 15.06
C VAL A 46 7.10 12.36 15.12
N LEU A 47 7.62 12.21 16.32
CA LEU A 47 8.96 11.68 16.55
C LEU A 47 8.96 10.14 16.43
N CYS A 48 9.23 9.64 15.23
CA CYS A 48 9.45 8.22 14.98
C CYS A 48 10.78 7.74 15.60
N ARG A 49 10.87 6.46 15.91
CA ARG A 49 12.07 5.87 16.54
C ARG A 49 13.09 5.39 15.51
N HIS A 50 12.68 5.31 14.25
CA HIS A 50 13.54 4.95 13.13
C HIS A 50 13.04 5.64 11.84
N GLU A 51 13.95 6.06 10.98
CA GLU A 51 13.58 6.82 9.77
C GLU A 51 12.80 5.97 8.75
N GLN A 52 13.06 4.66 8.67
CA GLN A 52 12.23 3.75 7.89
C GLN A 52 10.78 3.77 8.39
N GLY A 53 10.58 3.79 9.72
CA GLY A 53 9.27 3.95 10.33
C GLY A 53 8.63 5.29 9.96
N ALA A 54 9.42 6.39 9.94
CA ALA A 54 8.94 7.70 9.52
C ALA A 54 8.46 7.71 8.06
N ALA A 55 9.19 7.06 7.15
CA ALA A 55 8.80 6.95 5.74
C ALA A 55 7.53 6.10 5.56
N HIS A 56 7.40 4.96 6.27
CA HIS A 56 6.18 4.15 6.25
C HIS A 56 4.99 4.87 6.91
N ALA A 57 5.21 5.68 7.95
CA ALA A 57 4.14 6.49 8.55
C ALA A 57 3.65 7.58 7.58
N ALA A 58 4.57 8.23 6.86
CA ALA A 58 4.22 9.18 5.80
C ALA A 58 3.44 8.49 4.66
N ASP A 59 3.82 7.27 4.27
CA ASP A 59 3.09 6.43 3.31
C ASP A 59 1.66 6.12 3.82
N GLY A 60 1.53 5.61 5.04
CA GLY A 60 0.23 5.29 5.63
C GLY A 60 -0.68 6.50 5.76
N TYR A 61 -0.13 7.66 6.16
CA TYR A 61 -0.83 8.94 6.18
C TYR A 61 -1.34 9.34 4.79
N ALA A 62 -0.47 9.24 3.78
CA ALA A 62 -0.83 9.61 2.42
C ALA A 62 -1.95 8.72 1.85
N ARG A 63 -1.89 7.42 2.07
CA ARG A 63 -2.92 6.48 1.62
C ARG A 63 -4.27 6.72 2.31
N ALA A 64 -4.24 6.98 3.61
CA ALA A 64 -5.47 7.16 4.38
C ALA A 64 -6.14 8.50 4.14
N THR A 65 -5.38 9.55 3.80
CA THR A 65 -5.90 10.92 3.65
C THR A 65 -6.06 11.39 2.21
N GLY A 66 -5.39 10.73 1.25
CA GLY A 66 -5.25 11.22 -0.12
C GLY A 66 -4.32 12.45 -0.26
N ARG A 67 -3.60 12.83 0.79
CA ARG A 67 -2.66 13.96 0.81
C ARG A 67 -1.22 13.47 0.69
N THR A 68 -0.31 14.33 0.24
CA THR A 68 1.12 14.01 0.23
C THR A 68 1.64 13.84 1.66
N GLY A 69 2.24 12.69 1.95
CA GLY A 69 2.91 12.43 3.23
C GLY A 69 4.29 13.10 3.27
N VAL A 70 4.76 13.49 4.46
CA VAL A 70 6.08 14.11 4.61
C VAL A 70 6.90 13.37 5.65
N CYS A 71 8.12 12.95 5.29
CA CYS A 71 9.09 12.42 6.25
C CYS A 71 10.35 13.25 6.28
N VAL A 72 11.01 13.31 7.45
CA VAL A 72 12.18 14.18 7.70
C VAL A 72 13.29 13.35 8.35
N ALA A 73 14.52 13.46 7.81
CA ALA A 73 15.68 12.78 8.36
C ALA A 73 16.95 13.64 8.26
N THR A 74 17.96 13.27 9.03
CA THR A 74 19.31 13.86 8.90
C THR A 74 20.08 13.24 7.74
N SER A 75 21.30 13.72 7.48
CA SER A 75 22.22 13.16 6.49
C SER A 75 22.73 11.76 6.85
N GLY A 76 23.46 11.15 5.93
CA GLY A 76 24.13 9.86 6.15
C GLY A 76 23.15 8.75 6.52
N PRO A 77 23.32 8.10 7.69
CA PRO A 77 22.49 6.96 8.08
C PRO A 77 21.01 7.32 8.22
N GLY A 78 20.66 8.55 8.62
CA GLY A 78 19.27 8.98 8.69
C GLY A 78 18.59 9.01 7.31
N ALA A 79 19.25 9.59 6.33
CA ALA A 79 18.76 9.64 4.96
C ALA A 79 18.71 8.24 4.32
N THR A 80 19.74 7.42 4.49
CA THR A 80 19.77 6.06 3.92
C THR A 80 18.72 5.14 4.54
N ASN A 81 18.35 5.33 5.81
CA ASN A 81 17.28 4.57 6.44
C ASN A 81 15.88 4.84 5.83
N LEU A 82 15.68 5.96 5.11
CA LEU A 82 14.42 6.23 4.41
C LEU A 82 14.22 5.34 3.18
N VAL A 83 15.31 4.81 2.58
CA VAL A 83 15.30 4.21 1.23
C VAL A 83 14.26 3.10 1.09
N THR A 84 14.15 2.17 2.04
CA THR A 84 13.15 1.10 2.00
C THR A 84 11.72 1.66 1.98
N GLY A 85 11.43 2.67 2.79
CA GLY A 85 10.11 3.30 2.82
C GLY A 85 9.79 4.06 1.52
N LEU A 86 10.79 4.76 0.96
CA LEU A 86 10.64 5.44 -0.33
C LEU A 86 10.44 4.43 -1.47
N ALA A 87 11.19 3.32 -1.47
CA ALA A 87 11.01 2.25 -2.46
C ALA A 87 9.59 1.64 -2.38
N ALA A 88 9.06 1.43 -1.17
CA ALA A 88 7.70 0.94 -0.98
C ALA A 88 6.67 1.94 -1.55
N ALA A 89 6.81 3.22 -1.23
CA ALA A 89 5.95 4.29 -1.75
C ALA A 89 6.04 4.41 -3.28
N PHE A 90 7.24 4.28 -3.86
CA PHE A 90 7.46 4.32 -5.31
C PHE A 90 6.77 3.16 -6.02
N MET A 91 6.97 1.94 -5.53
CA MET A 91 6.38 0.73 -6.12
C MET A 91 4.86 0.75 -6.10
N ASP A 92 4.26 1.36 -5.08
CA ASP A 92 2.81 1.38 -4.87
C ASP A 92 2.13 2.68 -5.31
N GLY A 93 2.89 3.64 -5.87
CA GLY A 93 2.33 4.91 -6.34
C GLY A 93 1.78 5.77 -5.20
N VAL A 94 2.58 6.03 -4.16
CA VAL A 94 2.17 6.82 -2.98
C VAL A 94 2.92 8.15 -2.96
N PRO A 95 2.21 9.30 -2.90
CA PRO A 95 2.86 10.60 -2.86
C PRO A 95 3.51 10.85 -1.50
N VAL A 96 4.85 10.93 -1.49
CA VAL A 96 5.65 11.24 -0.30
C VAL A 96 6.71 12.28 -0.65
N VAL A 97 6.88 13.31 0.17
CA VAL A 97 8.01 14.22 0.11
C VAL A 97 8.94 13.90 1.28
N ALA A 98 10.15 13.46 0.96
CA ALA A 98 11.20 13.19 1.93
C ALA A 98 12.14 14.40 2.01
N VAL A 99 12.27 14.98 3.19
CA VAL A 99 13.16 16.10 3.46
C VAL A 99 14.38 15.60 4.22
N THR A 100 15.56 15.74 3.62
CA THR A 100 16.82 15.35 4.27
C THR A 100 17.72 16.54 4.50
N GLY A 101 18.39 16.55 5.64
CA GLY A 101 19.52 17.44 5.85
C GLY A 101 20.77 16.86 5.20
N GLN A 102 21.61 17.72 4.62
CA GLN A 102 22.91 17.35 4.07
C GLN A 102 24.03 18.06 4.85
N VAL A 103 25.24 17.54 4.80
CA VAL A 103 26.42 18.27 5.28
C VAL A 103 26.51 19.63 4.60
N ALA A 104 27.21 20.60 5.19
CA ALA A 104 27.41 21.91 4.54
C ALA A 104 28.08 21.74 3.16
N ARG A 105 27.71 22.58 2.19
CA ARG A 105 28.17 22.51 0.79
C ARG A 105 29.66 22.27 0.59
N PRO A 106 30.58 22.94 1.36
CA PRO A 106 32.01 22.63 1.24
C PRO A 106 32.42 21.22 1.63
N GLY A 107 31.55 20.49 2.38
CA GLY A 107 31.80 19.11 2.79
C GLY A 107 31.29 18.06 1.80
N ILE A 108 30.46 18.45 0.84
CA ILE A 108 29.91 17.52 -0.15
C ILE A 108 31.01 17.02 -1.10
N GLY A 109 31.11 15.70 -1.30
CA GLY A 109 32.12 15.05 -2.12
C GLY A 109 33.49 14.87 -1.43
N THR A 110 33.58 15.17 -0.13
CA THR A 110 34.85 15.07 0.62
C THR A 110 34.92 13.90 1.59
N PHE A 111 33.88 13.03 1.63
CA PHE A 111 33.69 11.99 2.64
C PHE A 111 33.62 12.56 4.07
N ALA A 112 33.00 13.72 4.20
CA ALA A 112 32.74 14.32 5.51
C ALA A 112 31.90 13.39 6.40
N PHE A 113 31.99 13.58 7.73
CA PHE A 113 31.21 12.75 8.67
C PHE A 113 29.72 12.83 8.36
N GLN A 114 29.08 11.66 8.18
CA GLN A 114 27.67 11.51 7.80
C GLN A 114 27.30 12.14 6.44
N GLU A 115 28.25 12.34 5.55
CA GLU A 115 27.94 12.64 4.15
C GLU A 115 27.43 11.40 3.42
N THR A 116 26.44 11.57 2.59
CA THR A 116 25.96 10.56 1.64
C THR A 116 25.33 11.27 0.44
N ASP A 117 25.64 10.85 -0.77
CA ASP A 117 24.89 11.25 -1.97
C ASP A 117 23.52 10.56 -1.98
N ILE A 118 22.62 11.07 -1.14
CA ILE A 118 21.29 10.49 -0.99
C ILE A 118 20.44 10.69 -2.25
N VAL A 119 20.66 11.75 -3.01
CA VAL A 119 19.98 11.96 -4.29
C VAL A 119 20.37 10.84 -5.25
N GLY A 120 21.67 10.53 -5.39
CA GLY A 120 22.15 9.42 -6.21
C GLY A 120 21.62 8.06 -5.74
N VAL A 121 21.63 7.80 -4.43
CA VAL A 121 21.10 6.55 -3.84
C VAL A 121 19.62 6.36 -4.12
N THR A 122 18.82 7.43 -4.16
CA THR A 122 17.38 7.35 -4.29
C THR A 122 16.85 7.48 -5.73
N ILE A 123 17.69 7.73 -6.72
CA ILE A 123 17.29 7.82 -8.14
C ILE A 123 16.34 6.69 -8.56
N PRO A 124 16.62 5.39 -8.30
CA PRO A 124 15.75 4.31 -8.78
C PRO A 124 14.44 4.13 -7.99
N VAL A 125 14.29 4.83 -6.88
CA VAL A 125 13.16 4.66 -5.94
C VAL A 125 12.41 5.97 -5.65
N THR A 126 12.65 7.02 -6.44
CA THR A 126 11.95 8.31 -6.36
C THR A 126 11.58 8.79 -7.75
N LYS A 127 10.58 9.66 -7.85
CA LYS A 127 10.26 10.35 -9.10
C LYS A 127 11.29 11.41 -9.44
N HIS A 128 11.82 12.08 -8.40
CA HIS A 128 12.87 13.09 -8.53
C HIS A 128 13.58 13.30 -7.20
N GLY A 129 14.83 13.78 -7.27
CA GLY A 129 15.61 14.21 -6.12
C GLY A 129 16.20 15.61 -6.35
N PHE A 130 16.00 16.51 -5.39
CA PHE A 130 16.56 17.86 -5.41
C PHE A 130 17.69 17.98 -4.39
N LEU A 131 18.87 18.47 -4.81
CA LEU A 131 19.88 18.98 -3.90
C LEU A 131 19.80 20.53 -3.95
N VAL A 132 19.34 21.15 -2.86
CA VAL A 132 19.09 22.59 -2.80
C VAL A 132 20.40 23.35 -2.60
N GLN A 133 20.86 24.04 -3.64
CA GLN A 133 22.13 24.77 -3.59
C GLN A 133 21.99 26.20 -3.08
N GLU A 134 20.87 26.87 -3.37
CA GLU A 134 20.63 28.25 -3.00
C GLU A 134 19.38 28.39 -2.14
N VAL A 135 19.48 29.22 -1.10
CA VAL A 135 18.39 29.47 -0.15
C VAL A 135 17.13 30.03 -0.83
N SER A 136 17.30 30.83 -1.89
CA SER A 136 16.21 31.41 -2.67
C SER A 136 15.37 30.36 -3.43
N ASP A 137 15.93 29.18 -3.68
CA ASP A 137 15.27 28.13 -4.45
C ASP A 137 14.30 27.28 -3.58
N ILE A 138 14.45 27.34 -2.25
CA ILE A 138 13.67 26.51 -1.31
C ILE A 138 12.16 26.55 -1.59
N PRO A 139 11.48 27.71 -1.70
CA PRO A 139 10.04 27.74 -1.92
C PRO A 139 9.62 27.08 -3.24
N GLY A 140 10.39 27.33 -4.31
CA GLY A 140 10.13 26.76 -5.63
C GLY A 140 10.36 25.24 -5.66
N VAL A 141 11.42 24.76 -5.01
CA VAL A 141 11.73 23.32 -4.91
C VAL A 141 10.63 22.56 -4.17
N PHE A 142 10.13 23.09 -3.03
CA PHE A 142 9.03 22.42 -2.33
C PHE A 142 7.74 22.40 -3.15
N SER A 143 7.38 23.52 -3.81
CA SER A 143 6.20 23.54 -4.67
C SER A 143 6.30 22.49 -5.79
N GLU A 144 7.45 22.39 -6.44
CA GLU A 144 7.69 21.40 -7.48
C GLU A 144 7.73 19.97 -6.92
N ALA A 145 8.33 19.75 -5.74
CA ALA A 145 8.37 18.44 -5.10
C ALA A 145 6.96 17.91 -4.79
N PHE A 146 6.07 18.73 -4.24
CA PHE A 146 4.68 18.34 -3.96
C PHE A 146 3.89 18.09 -5.25
N ARG A 147 4.07 18.97 -6.25
CA ARG A 147 3.45 18.78 -7.57
C ARG A 147 3.86 17.48 -8.21
N LEU A 148 5.18 17.19 -8.27
CA LEU A 148 5.71 15.96 -8.83
C LEU A 148 5.25 14.73 -8.05
N ALA A 149 5.26 14.79 -6.71
CA ALA A 149 4.83 13.66 -5.89
C ALA A 149 3.39 13.25 -6.18
N ALA A 150 2.50 14.20 -6.43
CA ALA A 150 1.06 13.97 -6.63
C ALA A 150 0.65 13.80 -8.11
N SER A 151 1.47 14.27 -9.08
CA SER A 151 1.10 14.27 -10.52
C SER A 151 1.23 12.90 -11.17
N GLY A 152 0.42 12.66 -12.22
CA GLY A 152 0.43 11.42 -13.00
C GLY A 152 0.29 10.19 -12.10
N ARG A 153 1.17 9.19 -12.25
CA ARG A 153 1.32 8.14 -11.24
C ARG A 153 2.02 8.75 -10.02
N PRO A 154 1.36 8.84 -8.85
CA PRO A 154 1.98 9.40 -7.65
C PRO A 154 3.24 8.65 -7.23
N GLY A 155 4.11 9.29 -6.47
CA GLY A 155 5.32 8.65 -5.98
C GLY A 155 6.19 9.59 -5.13
N PRO A 156 7.24 9.07 -4.48
CA PRO A 156 8.10 9.86 -3.61
C PRO A 156 9.02 10.81 -4.37
N VAL A 157 9.29 11.95 -3.74
CA VAL A 157 10.27 12.95 -4.16
C VAL A 157 11.17 13.30 -2.98
N LEU A 158 12.48 13.40 -3.22
CA LEU A 158 13.46 13.76 -2.21
C LEU A 158 13.85 15.23 -2.33
N VAL A 159 13.94 15.92 -1.19
CA VAL A 159 14.50 17.30 -1.08
C VAL A 159 15.61 17.29 -0.06
N ASP A 160 16.86 17.33 -0.54
CA ASP A 160 18.07 17.31 0.27
C ASP A 160 18.62 18.73 0.44
N ILE A 161 18.75 19.21 1.70
CA ILE A 161 19.05 20.61 2.01
C ILE A 161 20.36 20.69 2.82
N PRO A 162 21.45 21.23 2.25
CA PRO A 162 22.70 21.44 2.99
C PRO A 162 22.51 22.31 4.23
N LYS A 163 23.23 21.96 5.30
CA LYS A 163 23.11 22.62 6.61
C LYS A 163 23.37 24.12 6.55
N ASP A 164 24.33 24.57 5.75
CA ASP A 164 24.63 25.99 5.55
C ASP A 164 23.53 26.71 4.78
N VAL A 165 22.84 26.05 3.85
CA VAL A 165 21.66 26.58 3.14
C VAL A 165 20.49 26.73 4.11
N GLN A 166 20.26 25.75 4.99
CA GLN A 166 19.23 25.83 6.04
C GLN A 166 19.47 27.00 6.99
N ALA A 167 20.74 27.26 7.35
CA ALA A 167 21.12 28.30 8.29
C ALA A 167 21.28 29.71 7.66
N ALA A 168 21.32 29.80 6.32
CA ALA A 168 21.52 31.06 5.63
C ALA A 168 20.39 32.05 5.90
N LEU A 169 20.75 33.32 6.19
CA LEU A 169 19.79 34.39 6.39
C LEU A 169 19.27 34.91 5.05
N VAL A 170 17.99 35.22 5.02
CA VAL A 170 17.28 35.65 3.81
C VAL A 170 16.72 37.04 3.97
N ASP A 171 16.92 37.92 2.98
CA ASP A 171 16.16 39.15 2.84
C ASP A 171 14.85 38.87 2.09
N GLU A 172 13.72 38.98 2.79
CA GLU A 172 12.37 38.71 2.23
C GLU A 172 12.06 39.60 1.01
N LYS A 173 12.70 40.77 0.89
CA LYS A 173 12.55 41.64 -0.29
C LYS A 173 13.17 41.02 -1.54
N THR A 174 14.24 40.25 -1.39
CA THR A 174 14.92 39.56 -2.49
C THR A 174 14.10 38.37 -3.00
N LEU A 175 13.36 37.69 -2.10
CA LEU A 175 12.50 36.55 -2.45
C LEU A 175 11.32 36.92 -3.38
N SER A 176 10.76 38.12 -3.21
CA SER A 176 9.66 38.61 -4.06
C SER A 176 10.08 38.91 -5.50
N LEU A 177 11.38 39.03 -5.76
CA LEU A 177 11.95 39.33 -7.09
C LEU A 177 12.47 38.06 -7.79
N SER A 178 12.71 36.97 -7.06
CA SER A 178 13.30 35.73 -7.58
C SER A 178 12.27 34.69 -7.99
N GLY A 179 11.02 35.07 -8.23
CA GLY A 179 10.02 34.18 -8.81
C GLY A 179 10.50 33.61 -10.15
N ARG A 180 11.46 32.67 -10.13
CA ARG A 180 11.68 31.80 -11.28
C ARG A 180 10.34 31.13 -11.52
N LYS A 181 9.71 31.47 -12.66
CA LYS A 181 8.69 30.61 -13.22
C LYS A 181 9.38 29.26 -13.36
N ASN A 182 8.98 28.27 -12.56
CA ASN A 182 9.35 26.90 -12.85
C ASN A 182 9.07 26.69 -14.33
N PRO A 183 10.00 26.10 -15.10
CA PRO A 183 9.65 25.70 -16.45
C PRO A 183 8.39 24.84 -16.29
N GLU A 184 7.30 25.27 -16.92
CA GLU A 184 6.14 24.43 -17.09
C GLU A 184 6.68 23.15 -17.75
N LEU A 185 6.83 22.08 -16.97
CA LEU A 185 6.89 20.76 -17.56
C LEU A 185 5.52 20.60 -18.20
N VAL A 186 5.42 20.99 -19.44
CA VAL A 186 4.27 20.73 -20.29
C VAL A 186 4.28 19.21 -20.42
N GLU A 187 3.46 18.53 -19.63
CA GLU A 187 3.05 17.18 -20.00
C GLU A 187 2.50 17.30 -21.41
N PRO A 188 3.03 16.54 -22.39
CA PRO A 188 2.47 16.60 -23.72
C PRO A 188 0.97 16.31 -23.58
N PRO A 189 0.06 17.18 -24.04
CA PRO A 189 -1.33 16.85 -24.04
C PRO A 189 -1.47 15.64 -24.97
N GLU A 190 -1.82 14.49 -24.39
CA GLU A 190 -2.36 13.42 -25.22
C GLU A 190 -3.52 14.03 -25.99
N SER A 191 -3.54 13.82 -27.30
CA SER A 191 -4.58 14.46 -28.09
C SER A 191 -5.92 13.87 -27.63
N THR A 192 -6.84 14.70 -27.20
CA THR A 192 -8.18 14.27 -26.78
C THR A 192 -8.83 13.37 -27.84
N GLN A 193 -8.49 13.56 -29.12
CA GLN A 193 -8.96 12.75 -30.24
C GLN A 193 -8.42 11.33 -30.26
N GLU A 194 -7.16 11.09 -29.83
CA GLU A 194 -6.59 9.75 -29.72
C GLU A 194 -7.28 8.98 -28.60
N ILE A 195 -7.42 9.59 -27.43
CA ILE A 195 -8.12 8.97 -26.28
C ILE A 195 -9.57 8.64 -26.67
N GLU A 196 -10.30 9.53 -27.37
CA GLU A 196 -11.66 9.26 -27.83
C GLU A 196 -11.74 8.06 -28.79
N ALA A 197 -10.77 7.93 -29.71
CA ALA A 197 -10.70 6.79 -30.64
C ALA A 197 -10.46 5.47 -29.90
N ASP A 198 -9.53 5.46 -28.92
CA ASP A 198 -9.25 4.29 -28.10
C ASP A 198 -10.46 3.89 -27.25
N ILE A 199 -11.15 4.86 -26.64
CA ILE A 199 -12.37 4.60 -25.87
C ILE A 199 -13.50 4.02 -26.75
N GLN A 200 -13.65 4.48 -27.99
CA GLN A 200 -14.60 3.89 -28.93
C GLN A 200 -14.23 2.44 -29.27
N GLN A 201 -12.94 2.15 -29.45
CA GLN A 201 -12.47 0.79 -29.69
C GLN A 201 -12.71 -0.11 -28.47
N VAL A 202 -12.45 0.38 -27.26
CA VAL A 202 -12.76 -0.34 -26.00
C VAL A 202 -14.26 -0.64 -25.90
N ALA A 203 -15.12 0.35 -26.15
CA ALA A 203 -16.57 0.17 -26.15
C ALA A 203 -17.01 -0.91 -27.14
N LYS A 204 -16.44 -0.91 -28.36
CA LYS A 204 -16.70 -1.93 -29.37
C LYS A 204 -16.30 -3.33 -28.87
N LEU A 205 -15.07 -3.48 -28.37
CA LEU A 205 -14.58 -4.76 -27.84
C LEU A 205 -15.47 -5.28 -26.71
N LEU A 206 -15.87 -4.41 -25.77
CA LEU A 206 -16.74 -4.79 -24.66
C LEU A 206 -18.13 -5.22 -25.12
N ASN A 207 -18.69 -4.55 -26.13
CA ASN A 207 -20.01 -4.89 -26.68
C ASN A 207 -20.01 -6.21 -27.48
N GLU A 208 -18.88 -6.56 -28.10
CA GLU A 208 -18.70 -7.81 -28.87
C GLU A 208 -18.31 -9.00 -28.01
N SER A 209 -17.71 -8.76 -26.83
CA SER A 209 -17.21 -9.81 -25.93
C SER A 209 -18.36 -10.61 -25.31
N GLN A 210 -18.11 -11.91 -25.12
CA GLN A 210 -19.03 -12.84 -24.45
C GLN A 210 -18.60 -13.16 -23.01
N ARG A 211 -17.28 -13.10 -22.72
CA ARG A 211 -16.69 -13.44 -21.42
C ARG A 211 -15.74 -12.34 -20.94
N PRO A 212 -16.22 -11.08 -20.83
CA PRO A 212 -15.37 -10.00 -20.33
C PRO A 212 -15.12 -10.11 -18.82
N VAL A 213 -13.94 -9.63 -18.38
CA VAL A 213 -13.56 -9.52 -16.96
C VAL A 213 -12.95 -8.13 -16.73
N LEU A 214 -13.38 -7.47 -15.64
CA LEU A 214 -12.71 -6.28 -15.13
C LEU A 214 -11.58 -6.70 -14.16
N LEU A 215 -10.34 -6.35 -14.49
CA LEU A 215 -9.19 -6.49 -13.61
C LEU A 215 -8.84 -5.12 -13.03
N VAL A 216 -9.09 -4.96 -11.73
CA VAL A 216 -9.10 -3.67 -11.03
C VAL A 216 -7.86 -3.52 -10.16
N GLY A 217 -7.13 -2.44 -10.36
CA GLY A 217 -5.98 -2.07 -9.53
C GLY A 217 -6.22 -0.83 -8.67
N ARG A 218 -5.15 -0.40 -7.99
CA ARG A 218 -5.17 0.79 -7.13
C ARG A 218 -5.52 2.08 -7.89
N GLY A 219 -5.27 2.15 -9.20
CA GLY A 219 -5.59 3.32 -10.01
C GLY A 219 -7.05 3.73 -9.91
N VAL A 220 -7.98 2.78 -9.69
CA VAL A 220 -9.41 3.06 -9.46
C VAL A 220 -9.63 3.85 -8.17
N ILE A 221 -8.89 3.52 -7.11
CA ILE A 221 -8.97 4.23 -5.81
C ILE A 221 -8.36 5.62 -5.95
N LEU A 222 -7.16 5.71 -6.57
CA LEU A 222 -6.43 6.97 -6.73
C LEU A 222 -7.18 7.99 -7.58
N SER A 223 -7.90 7.54 -8.62
CA SER A 223 -8.73 8.39 -9.48
C SER A 223 -10.13 8.68 -8.91
N GLY A 224 -10.48 8.11 -7.73
CA GLY A 224 -11.81 8.28 -7.13
C GLY A 224 -12.96 7.67 -7.95
N THR A 225 -12.69 6.62 -8.73
CA THR A 225 -13.65 6.07 -9.71
C THR A 225 -14.37 4.81 -9.27
N SER A 226 -14.28 4.38 -8.01
CA SER A 226 -14.97 3.19 -7.48
C SER A 226 -16.47 3.20 -7.76
N GLY A 227 -17.15 4.35 -7.65
CA GLY A 227 -18.57 4.48 -8.00
C GLY A 227 -18.86 4.30 -9.50
N LYS A 228 -17.99 4.83 -10.39
CA LYS A 228 -18.10 4.62 -11.83
C LYS A 228 -17.82 3.17 -12.22
N LEU A 229 -16.85 2.53 -11.56
CA LEU A 229 -16.56 1.11 -11.71
C LEU A 229 -17.79 0.26 -11.35
N SER A 230 -18.41 0.51 -10.18
CA SER A 230 -19.61 -0.22 -9.74
C SER A 230 -20.75 -0.04 -10.74
N TYR A 231 -20.96 1.18 -11.25
CA TYR A 231 -21.98 1.45 -12.27
C TYR A 231 -21.69 0.70 -13.59
N LEU A 232 -20.43 0.67 -14.06
CA LEU A 232 -20.03 -0.08 -15.25
C LEU A 232 -20.28 -1.58 -15.08
N ALA A 233 -19.86 -2.13 -13.94
CA ALA A 233 -20.03 -3.55 -13.62
C ALA A 233 -21.51 -3.94 -13.54
N GLU A 234 -22.35 -3.13 -12.91
CA GLU A 234 -23.79 -3.36 -12.83
C GLU A 234 -24.47 -3.26 -14.19
N ARG A 235 -24.18 -2.19 -14.93
CA ARG A 235 -24.83 -1.91 -16.21
C ARG A 235 -24.56 -2.98 -17.27
N ASN A 236 -23.35 -3.51 -17.30
CA ASN A 236 -22.91 -4.48 -18.30
C ASN A 236 -22.75 -5.90 -17.74
N ASP A 237 -23.21 -6.13 -16.50
CA ASP A 237 -23.20 -7.42 -15.79
C ASP A 237 -21.80 -8.08 -15.77
N LEU A 238 -20.76 -7.31 -15.38
CA LEU A 238 -19.35 -7.71 -15.50
C LEU A 238 -18.81 -8.31 -14.21
N PRO A 239 -18.12 -9.46 -14.27
CA PRO A 239 -17.32 -9.94 -13.16
C PRO A 239 -16.14 -9.01 -12.88
N VAL A 240 -15.87 -8.78 -11.59
CA VAL A 240 -14.82 -7.88 -11.09
C VAL A 240 -13.81 -8.67 -10.29
N VAL A 241 -12.56 -8.57 -10.71
CA VAL A 241 -11.40 -9.16 -10.05
C VAL A 241 -10.52 -8.01 -9.55
N THR A 242 -10.18 -8.00 -8.26
CA THR A 242 -9.44 -6.90 -7.64
C THR A 242 -8.03 -7.34 -7.22
N SER A 243 -7.00 -6.64 -7.71
CA SER A 243 -5.63 -6.89 -7.25
C SER A 243 -5.46 -6.58 -5.75
N LEU A 244 -4.37 -7.04 -5.13
CA LEU A 244 -4.10 -6.83 -3.70
C LEU A 244 -4.25 -5.35 -3.27
N LEU A 245 -3.74 -4.40 -4.05
CA LEU A 245 -3.85 -2.96 -3.76
C LEU A 245 -5.17 -2.33 -4.25
N GLY A 246 -6.02 -3.09 -4.92
CA GLY A 246 -7.32 -2.67 -5.40
C GLY A 246 -8.48 -3.37 -4.69
N LEU A 247 -8.23 -4.13 -3.61
CA LEU A 247 -9.25 -4.95 -2.94
C LEU A 247 -10.48 -4.15 -2.50
N ASP A 248 -10.28 -2.96 -1.99
CA ASP A 248 -11.32 -2.06 -1.51
C ASP A 248 -11.85 -1.07 -2.57
N ALA A 249 -11.46 -1.25 -3.85
CA ALA A 249 -12.03 -0.48 -4.96
C ALA A 249 -13.46 -0.90 -5.34
N PHE A 250 -13.85 -2.13 -4.98
CA PHE A 250 -15.15 -2.70 -5.29
C PHE A 250 -15.70 -3.49 -4.08
N PRO A 251 -16.99 -3.40 -3.75
CA PRO A 251 -17.55 -4.09 -2.59
C PRO A 251 -17.39 -5.62 -2.68
N ALA A 252 -16.82 -6.23 -1.66
CA ALA A 252 -16.61 -7.67 -1.60
C ALA A 252 -17.93 -8.47 -1.51
N SER A 253 -18.99 -7.85 -0.97
CA SER A 253 -20.35 -8.42 -0.87
C SER A 253 -21.13 -8.38 -2.18
N ASP A 254 -20.67 -7.60 -3.18
CA ASP A 254 -21.33 -7.57 -4.48
C ASP A 254 -21.22 -8.94 -5.17
N PRO A 255 -22.29 -9.53 -5.71
CA PRO A 255 -22.25 -10.84 -6.36
C PRO A 255 -21.31 -10.91 -7.57
N ARG A 256 -20.91 -9.75 -8.11
CA ARG A 256 -19.93 -9.64 -9.21
C ARG A 256 -18.48 -9.64 -8.74
N ALA A 257 -18.22 -9.49 -7.46
CA ALA A 257 -16.86 -9.55 -6.90
C ALA A 257 -16.34 -10.99 -6.90
N LEU A 258 -15.29 -11.26 -7.65
CA LEU A 258 -14.68 -12.58 -7.72
C LEU A 258 -13.48 -12.74 -6.76
N GLY A 259 -13.05 -11.65 -6.12
CA GLY A 259 -11.91 -11.63 -5.21
C GLY A 259 -10.58 -11.30 -5.91
N MET A 260 -9.48 -11.62 -5.23
CA MET A 260 -8.13 -11.33 -5.69
C MET A 260 -7.66 -12.38 -6.71
N PRO A 261 -6.94 -12.00 -7.78
CA PRO A 261 -6.31 -12.93 -8.71
C PRO A 261 -4.86 -13.24 -8.31
N GLY A 262 -4.24 -14.14 -9.06
CA GLY A 262 -2.81 -14.40 -9.02
C GLY A 262 -2.39 -15.48 -8.05
N MET A 263 -1.16 -15.40 -7.54
CA MET A 263 -0.49 -16.45 -6.79
C MET A 263 -1.32 -17.01 -5.61
N HIS A 264 -1.96 -16.15 -4.84
CA HIS A 264 -2.85 -16.52 -3.73
C HIS A 264 -4.28 -16.05 -3.94
N GLY A 265 -4.65 -15.94 -5.22
CA GLY A 265 -5.97 -15.52 -5.65
C GLY A 265 -7.03 -16.59 -5.41
N THR A 266 -8.29 -16.17 -5.53
CA THR A 266 -9.42 -17.12 -5.51
C THR A 266 -9.46 -17.92 -6.80
N GLU A 267 -9.92 -19.17 -6.74
CA GLU A 267 -10.07 -20.04 -7.91
C GLU A 267 -10.95 -19.36 -8.97
N ARG A 268 -12.10 -18.83 -8.55
CA ARG A 268 -13.03 -18.16 -9.46
C ARG A 268 -12.42 -16.92 -10.16
N ALA A 269 -11.57 -16.14 -9.49
CA ALA A 269 -10.89 -15.00 -10.09
C ALA A 269 -9.87 -15.46 -11.13
N ASN A 270 -9.04 -16.46 -10.79
CA ASN A 270 -8.02 -16.98 -11.67
C ASN A 270 -8.62 -17.69 -12.91
N TYR A 271 -9.60 -18.56 -12.72
CA TYR A 271 -10.25 -19.23 -13.84
C TYR A 271 -11.03 -18.26 -14.74
N SER A 272 -11.68 -17.25 -14.15
CA SER A 272 -12.39 -16.25 -14.95
C SER A 272 -11.45 -15.45 -15.84
N LEU A 273 -10.26 -15.08 -15.34
CA LEU A 273 -9.25 -14.42 -16.16
C LEU A 273 -8.72 -15.31 -17.26
N GLN A 274 -8.47 -16.59 -16.96
CA GLN A 274 -7.94 -17.56 -17.94
C GLN A 274 -8.92 -17.89 -19.07
N ASP A 275 -10.22 -17.95 -18.77
CA ASP A 275 -11.27 -18.27 -19.75
C ASP A 275 -11.89 -17.02 -20.40
N ALA A 276 -11.44 -15.82 -20.03
CA ALA A 276 -11.93 -14.57 -20.60
C ALA A 276 -11.63 -14.46 -22.10
N ASP A 277 -12.49 -13.77 -22.83
CA ASP A 277 -12.24 -13.32 -24.20
C ASP A 277 -11.88 -11.81 -24.27
N LEU A 278 -12.06 -11.10 -23.14
CA LEU A 278 -11.67 -9.70 -22.97
C LEU A 278 -11.29 -9.45 -21.49
N VAL A 279 -10.13 -8.88 -21.25
CA VAL A 279 -9.71 -8.37 -19.94
C VAL A 279 -9.54 -6.85 -20.03
N LEU A 280 -10.31 -6.12 -19.20
CA LEU A 280 -10.13 -4.68 -19.05
C LEU A 280 -9.34 -4.42 -17.76
N GLY A 281 -8.06 -4.09 -17.90
CA GLY A 281 -7.20 -3.67 -16.80
C GLY A 281 -7.39 -2.20 -16.47
N LEU A 282 -7.98 -1.91 -15.31
CA LEU A 282 -8.29 -0.56 -14.86
C LEU A 282 -7.30 -0.12 -13.76
N GLY A 283 -6.29 0.67 -14.13
CA GLY A 283 -5.27 1.16 -13.19
C GLY A 283 -4.53 0.03 -12.47
N VAL A 284 -4.15 -1.01 -13.19
CA VAL A 284 -3.45 -2.21 -12.72
C VAL A 284 -2.18 -2.45 -13.54
N ARG A 285 -1.08 -2.84 -12.90
CA ARG A 285 0.24 -2.97 -13.53
C ARG A 285 0.49 -4.30 -14.26
N PHE A 286 -0.42 -5.25 -14.20
CA PHE A 286 -0.22 -6.61 -14.73
C PHE A 286 1.11 -7.24 -14.26
N ASP A 287 1.42 -7.14 -12.96
CA ASP A 287 2.66 -7.69 -12.39
C ASP A 287 2.60 -9.23 -12.27
N ASP A 288 3.77 -9.84 -12.04
CA ASP A 288 3.95 -11.29 -11.98
C ASP A 288 3.10 -11.98 -10.89
N ARG A 289 2.73 -11.25 -9.83
CA ARG A 289 1.89 -11.78 -8.76
C ARG A 289 0.42 -11.84 -9.15
N VAL A 290 0.00 -11.01 -10.11
CA VAL A 290 -1.37 -10.92 -10.63
C VAL A 290 -1.57 -11.86 -11.82
N ILE A 291 -0.65 -11.85 -12.78
CA ILE A 291 -0.84 -12.56 -14.06
C ILE A 291 -0.17 -13.95 -14.10
N GLY A 292 0.69 -14.26 -13.13
CA GLY A 292 1.51 -15.46 -13.19
C GLY A 292 2.47 -15.41 -14.39
N ARG A 293 2.33 -16.36 -15.29
CA ARG A 293 3.16 -16.50 -16.48
C ARG A 293 2.59 -15.68 -17.65
N PRO A 294 3.29 -14.61 -18.15
CA PRO A 294 2.72 -13.68 -19.13
C PRO A 294 2.30 -14.33 -20.45
N ASP A 295 3.05 -15.32 -20.93
CA ASP A 295 2.77 -16.03 -22.19
C ASP A 295 1.60 -17.01 -22.11
N ARG A 296 1.07 -17.24 -20.91
CA ARG A 296 -0.07 -18.13 -20.65
C ARG A 296 -1.24 -17.42 -19.96
N PHE A 297 -1.12 -16.12 -19.67
CA PHE A 297 -2.19 -15.35 -19.07
C PHE A 297 -3.30 -15.05 -20.07
N ALA A 298 -4.54 -15.41 -19.73
CA ALA A 298 -5.74 -15.13 -20.52
C ALA A 298 -5.54 -15.37 -22.04
N PRO A 299 -5.16 -16.60 -22.47
CA PRO A 299 -4.59 -16.87 -23.80
C PRO A 299 -5.58 -16.57 -24.96
N ASN A 300 -6.86 -16.47 -24.68
CA ASN A 300 -7.90 -16.19 -25.66
C ASN A 300 -8.46 -14.76 -25.55
N ALA A 301 -7.96 -13.96 -24.62
CA ALA A 301 -8.49 -12.63 -24.35
C ALA A 301 -7.79 -11.55 -25.17
N ARG A 302 -8.57 -10.55 -25.59
CA ARG A 302 -8.04 -9.22 -25.90
C ARG A 302 -7.74 -8.50 -24.60
N ILE A 303 -6.64 -7.77 -24.55
CA ILE A 303 -6.21 -7.03 -23.37
C ILE A 303 -6.37 -5.54 -23.61
N VAL A 304 -7.19 -4.90 -22.78
CA VAL A 304 -7.29 -3.44 -22.71
C VAL A 304 -6.60 -2.97 -21.44
N HIS A 305 -5.69 -2.00 -21.56
CA HIS A 305 -4.95 -1.47 -20.43
C HIS A 305 -5.17 0.03 -20.27
N PHE A 306 -5.81 0.42 -19.16
CA PHE A 306 -5.95 1.81 -18.72
C PHE A 306 -4.92 2.12 -17.66
N ASP A 307 -4.03 3.06 -17.92
CA ASP A 307 -3.09 3.58 -16.92
C ASP A 307 -2.79 5.06 -17.21
N VAL A 308 -2.48 5.82 -16.17
CA VAL A 308 -2.05 7.22 -16.29
C VAL A 308 -0.56 7.33 -16.65
N ASP A 309 0.20 6.26 -16.42
CA ASP A 309 1.64 6.17 -16.68
C ASP A 309 1.91 5.39 -17.97
N ALA A 310 2.24 6.09 -19.04
CA ALA A 310 2.60 5.47 -20.32
C ALA A 310 3.71 4.42 -20.20
N THR A 311 4.61 4.56 -19.21
CA THR A 311 5.71 3.60 -18.99
C THR A 311 5.26 2.30 -18.32
N ALA A 312 4.05 2.26 -17.76
CA ALA A 312 3.43 1.05 -17.22
C ALA A 312 2.81 0.18 -18.32
N ILE A 313 2.38 0.82 -19.42
CA ILE A 313 1.78 0.13 -20.56
C ILE A 313 2.81 -0.78 -21.23
N GLU A 314 2.39 -1.99 -21.56
CA GLU A 314 3.20 -3.03 -22.21
C GLU A 314 4.51 -3.42 -21.50
N ARG A 315 4.67 -3.00 -20.25
CA ARG A 315 5.89 -3.36 -19.47
C ARG A 315 6.02 -4.86 -19.23
N THR A 316 4.91 -5.56 -19.03
CA THR A 316 4.88 -6.98 -18.67
C THR A 316 4.21 -7.81 -19.74
N MET A 317 3.15 -7.30 -20.35
CA MET A 317 2.40 -7.97 -21.39
C MET A 317 1.82 -6.96 -22.39
N ARG A 318 1.63 -7.42 -23.62
CA ARG A 318 1.11 -6.59 -24.71
C ARG A 318 -0.37 -6.24 -24.47
N ALA A 319 -0.75 -5.00 -24.75
CA ALA A 319 -2.13 -4.55 -24.82
C ALA A 319 -2.65 -4.53 -26.29
N ASP A 320 -3.89 -4.94 -26.51
CA ASP A 320 -4.57 -4.76 -27.81
C ASP A 320 -5.06 -3.32 -27.95
N VAL A 321 -5.46 -2.69 -26.84
CA VAL A 321 -5.77 -1.26 -26.74
C VAL A 321 -5.15 -0.72 -25.46
N ALA A 322 -4.37 0.34 -25.60
CA ALA A 322 -3.77 1.08 -24.50
C ALA A 322 -4.45 2.44 -24.37
N VAL A 323 -4.97 2.76 -23.19
CA VAL A 323 -5.58 4.06 -22.91
C VAL A 323 -4.72 4.75 -21.85
N VAL A 324 -3.86 5.66 -22.30
CA VAL A 324 -2.96 6.42 -21.41
C VAL A 324 -3.67 7.72 -21.02
N ALA A 325 -4.44 7.66 -19.96
CA ALA A 325 -5.22 8.81 -19.48
C ALA A 325 -5.67 8.64 -18.04
N ASP A 326 -6.13 9.72 -17.41
CA ASP A 326 -6.81 9.63 -16.12
C ASP A 326 -8.07 8.76 -16.24
N LEU A 327 -8.20 7.81 -15.32
CA LEU A 327 -9.28 6.82 -15.36
C LEU A 327 -10.66 7.47 -15.14
N SER A 328 -10.73 8.59 -14.42
CA SER A 328 -12.00 9.32 -14.23
C SER A 328 -12.53 9.89 -15.55
N GLU A 329 -11.66 10.45 -16.38
CA GLU A 329 -12.02 10.97 -17.69
C GLU A 329 -12.31 9.82 -18.67
N SER A 330 -11.48 8.78 -18.67
CA SER A 330 -11.67 7.60 -19.51
C SER A 330 -13.02 6.92 -19.25
N LEU A 331 -13.37 6.66 -17.99
CA LEU A 331 -14.67 6.07 -17.65
C LEU A 331 -15.86 6.99 -17.94
N LYS A 332 -15.68 8.30 -17.80
CA LYS A 332 -16.72 9.28 -18.17
C LYS A 332 -17.06 9.22 -19.67
N MET A 333 -16.05 9.03 -20.52
CA MET A 333 -16.23 8.86 -21.97
C MET A 333 -16.79 7.46 -22.32
N LEU A 334 -16.34 6.40 -21.62
CA LEU A 334 -16.72 5.02 -21.92
C LEU A 334 -18.18 4.70 -21.56
N LEU A 335 -18.63 5.16 -20.38
CA LEU A 335 -19.94 4.79 -19.83
C LEU A 335 -21.14 5.07 -20.77
N PRO A 336 -21.21 6.19 -21.51
CA PRO A 336 -22.30 6.44 -22.45
C PRO A 336 -22.32 5.47 -23.64
N LEU A 337 -21.19 4.88 -24.01
CA LEU A 337 -21.01 4.00 -25.17
C LEU A 337 -21.32 2.52 -24.86
N VAL A 338 -21.46 2.17 -23.57
CA VAL A 338 -21.67 0.79 -23.13
C VAL A 338 -23.16 0.60 -22.79
N PRO A 339 -23.91 -0.17 -23.59
CA PRO A 339 -25.31 -0.49 -23.31
C PRO A 339 -25.44 -1.46 -22.14
N LYS A 340 -26.67 -1.63 -21.66
CA LYS A 340 -26.98 -2.72 -20.74
C LYS A 340 -26.80 -4.06 -21.46
N ALA A 341 -26.10 -5.00 -20.83
CA ALA A 341 -25.91 -6.35 -21.37
C ALA A 341 -26.39 -7.41 -20.40
N ASP A 342 -26.67 -8.60 -20.93
CA ASP A 342 -26.95 -9.83 -20.18
C ASP A 342 -25.78 -10.79 -20.40
N ARG A 343 -25.16 -11.21 -19.31
CA ARG A 343 -24.01 -12.14 -19.29
C ARG A 343 -24.35 -13.46 -18.59
N SER A 344 -25.62 -13.85 -18.56
CA SER A 344 -26.12 -15.02 -17.84
C SER A 344 -25.32 -16.29 -18.12
N ALA A 345 -24.98 -16.55 -19.41
CA ALA A 345 -24.19 -17.72 -19.80
C ALA A 345 -22.76 -17.67 -19.21
N TRP A 346 -22.14 -16.47 -19.15
CA TRP A 346 -20.83 -16.31 -18.52
C TRP A 346 -20.91 -16.54 -17.01
N TRP A 347 -21.95 -16.02 -16.36
CA TRP A 347 -22.18 -16.25 -14.94
C TRP A 347 -22.48 -17.70 -14.58
N GLU A 348 -23.14 -18.46 -15.47
CA GLU A 348 -23.32 -19.90 -15.30
C GLU A 348 -21.97 -20.62 -15.27
N ARG A 349 -21.08 -20.29 -16.19
CA ARG A 349 -19.73 -20.83 -16.26
C ARG A 349 -18.91 -20.48 -14.99
N ILE A 350 -18.96 -19.23 -14.54
CA ILE A 350 -18.26 -18.80 -13.30
C ILE A 350 -18.82 -19.54 -12.07
N ARG A 351 -20.12 -19.81 -12.03
CA ARG A 351 -20.74 -20.55 -10.92
C ARG A 351 -20.35 -22.02 -10.86
N GLU A 352 -19.99 -22.65 -11.97
CA GLU A 352 -19.47 -24.01 -11.98
C GLU A 352 -18.18 -24.11 -11.15
N TRP A 353 -17.25 -23.19 -11.33
CA TRP A 353 -16.01 -23.16 -10.55
C TRP A 353 -16.24 -22.93 -9.05
N ASN A 354 -17.28 -22.20 -8.67
CA ASN A 354 -17.65 -22.03 -7.26
C ASN A 354 -18.16 -23.32 -6.59
N ARG A 355 -18.72 -24.25 -7.34
CA ARG A 355 -19.25 -25.50 -6.79
C ARG A 355 -18.14 -26.51 -6.51
N GLU A 356 -17.07 -26.47 -7.27
CA GLU A 356 -15.92 -27.36 -7.13
C GLU A 356 -14.94 -26.87 -6.04
N ALA A 357 -14.90 -25.57 -5.78
CA ALA A 357 -13.87 -24.90 -4.98
C ALA A 357 -14.12 -24.87 -3.47
N ASP A 358 -15.24 -25.34 -2.93
CA ASP A 358 -15.56 -25.14 -1.51
C ASP A 358 -15.86 -26.39 -0.69
N PRO A 359 -14.84 -27.17 -0.30
CA PRO A 359 -14.99 -28.15 0.77
C PRO A 359 -15.11 -27.50 2.17
N THR A 360 -14.91 -26.18 2.31
CA THR A 360 -14.91 -25.48 3.61
C THR A 360 -16.19 -24.71 3.89
N LYS A 361 -17.14 -24.65 2.96
CA LYS A 361 -18.51 -24.17 3.17
C LYS A 361 -19.44 -25.18 3.86
N GLU A 362 -18.92 -26.10 4.63
CA GLU A 362 -19.71 -26.51 5.76
C GLU A 362 -19.76 -25.31 6.72
N PRO A 363 -20.90 -24.62 6.86
CA PRO A 363 -21.06 -23.67 7.94
C PRO A 363 -20.66 -24.41 9.21
N PRO A 364 -19.96 -23.77 10.15
CA PRO A 364 -19.59 -24.44 11.39
C PRO A 364 -20.86 -25.06 11.94
N ARG A 365 -20.90 -26.40 12.02
CA ARG A 365 -22.09 -27.12 12.54
C ARG A 365 -22.43 -26.50 13.87
N PRO A 366 -23.64 -25.97 14.08
CA PRO A 366 -24.02 -25.37 15.34
C PRO A 366 -23.67 -26.36 16.46
N GLY A 367 -22.76 -26.01 17.36
CA GLY A 367 -22.32 -26.85 18.46
C GLY A 367 -20.96 -27.55 18.27
N TYR A 368 -20.34 -27.53 17.09
CA TYR A 368 -18.99 -28.08 16.91
C TYR A 368 -17.94 -27.00 17.21
N ARG A 369 -17.63 -26.80 18.51
CA ARG A 369 -16.47 -26.01 18.91
C ARG A 369 -15.23 -26.82 18.58
N ARG A 370 -14.39 -26.34 17.65
CA ARG A 370 -13.06 -26.90 17.44
C ARG A 370 -12.23 -26.63 18.69
N MET A 371 -12.14 -27.61 19.57
CA MET A 371 -11.21 -27.57 20.69
C MET A 371 -9.83 -27.92 20.15
N GLY A 372 -8.91 -26.96 20.13
CA GLY A 372 -7.55 -27.17 19.65
C GLY A 372 -6.75 -25.88 19.51
N PRO A 373 -5.47 -25.97 19.12
CA PRO A 373 -4.66 -24.78 18.84
C PRO A 373 -5.30 -23.89 17.79
N LEU A 374 -5.23 -22.57 17.99
CA LEU A 374 -5.80 -21.54 17.12
C LEU A 374 -5.25 -21.66 15.69
N GLY A 375 -6.11 -21.66 14.67
CA GLY A 375 -5.71 -21.58 13.27
C GLY A 375 -5.37 -20.15 12.86
N ALA A 376 -4.31 -19.97 12.05
CA ALA A 376 -3.90 -18.64 11.59
C ALA A 376 -4.98 -17.99 10.71
N ARG A 377 -5.53 -18.73 9.73
CA ARG A 377 -6.61 -18.22 8.88
C ARG A 377 -7.88 -17.91 9.68
N GLU A 378 -8.22 -18.75 10.68
CA GLU A 378 -9.36 -18.52 11.58
C GLU A 378 -9.20 -17.24 12.40
N ALA A 379 -8.01 -17.02 12.96
CA ALA A 379 -7.67 -15.80 13.69
C ALA A 379 -7.85 -14.56 12.81
N ILE A 380 -7.28 -14.58 11.60
CA ILE A 380 -7.37 -13.47 10.65
C ILE A 380 -8.79 -13.23 10.17
N ARG A 381 -9.58 -14.28 9.90
CA ARG A 381 -11.01 -14.15 9.55
C ARG A 381 -11.79 -13.41 10.63
N SER A 382 -11.50 -13.70 11.89
CA SER A 382 -12.15 -13.02 13.02
C SER A 382 -11.74 -11.55 13.12
N VAL A 383 -10.47 -11.22 12.85
CA VAL A 383 -9.99 -9.84 12.77
C VAL A 383 -10.60 -9.11 11.58
N ALA A 384 -10.60 -9.72 10.38
CA ALA A 384 -11.17 -9.15 9.17
C ALA A 384 -12.65 -8.80 9.35
N ARG A 385 -13.41 -9.68 10.01
CA ARG A 385 -14.81 -9.41 10.37
C ARG A 385 -14.95 -8.16 11.25
N LYS A 386 -14.10 -8.00 12.29
CA LYS A 386 -14.14 -6.81 13.14
C LYS A 386 -13.78 -5.53 12.40
N ILE A 387 -12.84 -5.60 11.48
CA ILE A 387 -12.47 -4.49 10.59
C ILE A 387 -13.67 -4.07 9.74
N SER A 388 -14.34 -5.02 9.07
CA SER A 388 -15.48 -4.74 8.19
C SER A 388 -16.70 -4.25 8.97
N GLU A 389 -17.03 -4.84 10.14
CA GLU A 389 -18.15 -4.42 11.00
C GLU A 389 -18.03 -2.95 11.46
N SER A 390 -16.79 -2.43 11.61
CA SER A 390 -16.51 -1.08 12.11
C SER A 390 -16.12 -0.07 11.04
N ASN A 391 -16.09 -0.46 9.75
CA ASN A 391 -15.52 0.35 8.67
C ASN A 391 -14.11 0.88 9.00
N ALA A 392 -13.32 0.07 9.68
CA ALA A 392 -11.97 0.43 10.09
C ALA A 392 -11.00 0.44 8.90
N ILE A 393 -9.85 1.06 9.12
CA ILE A 393 -8.72 0.96 8.21
C ILE A 393 -7.94 -0.32 8.58
N ALA A 394 -7.74 -1.19 7.59
CA ALA A 394 -6.92 -2.39 7.69
C ALA A 394 -5.50 -2.10 7.20
N VAL A 395 -4.51 -2.29 8.05
CA VAL A 395 -3.10 -2.14 7.67
C VAL A 395 -2.39 -3.47 7.87
N SER A 396 -2.01 -4.14 6.78
CA SER A 396 -1.33 -5.43 6.88
C SER A 396 0.17 -5.32 6.62
N ASP A 397 0.93 -6.07 7.40
CA ASP A 397 2.32 -6.37 7.13
C ASP A 397 2.45 -7.43 6.04
N VAL A 398 3.66 -7.79 5.67
CA VAL A 398 3.97 -8.69 4.56
C VAL A 398 4.22 -10.12 5.04
N GLY A 399 3.53 -11.08 4.43
CA GLY A 399 3.66 -12.50 4.75
C GLY A 399 2.36 -13.28 4.54
N GLN A 400 2.24 -14.48 5.14
CA GLN A 400 1.05 -15.31 5.06
C GLN A 400 -0.21 -14.57 5.56
N HIS A 401 -0.08 -13.84 6.67
CA HIS A 401 -1.17 -13.05 7.25
C HIS A 401 -1.72 -11.99 6.29
N GLN A 402 -0.87 -11.39 5.44
CA GLN A 402 -1.28 -10.47 4.38
C GLN A 402 -2.23 -11.15 3.38
N MET A 403 -1.85 -12.34 2.93
CA MET A 403 -2.64 -13.09 1.94
C MET A 403 -3.96 -13.59 2.54
N TRP A 404 -3.95 -14.12 3.76
CA TRP A 404 -5.19 -14.49 4.43
C TRP A 404 -6.09 -13.29 4.68
N LEU A 405 -5.54 -12.13 5.09
CA LEU A 405 -6.35 -10.92 5.25
C LEU A 405 -6.97 -10.49 3.91
N ALA A 406 -6.21 -10.52 2.83
CA ALA A 406 -6.70 -10.20 1.50
C ALA A 406 -7.83 -11.15 1.02
N GLN A 407 -7.79 -12.42 1.43
CA GLN A 407 -8.82 -13.41 1.12
C GLN A 407 -10.07 -13.30 2.00
N GLU A 408 -9.93 -12.80 3.24
CA GLU A 408 -11.00 -12.78 4.25
C GLU A 408 -11.59 -11.38 4.50
N LEU A 409 -10.98 -10.33 3.93
CA LEU A 409 -11.47 -8.96 4.10
C LEU A 409 -12.83 -8.82 3.39
N GLY A 410 -13.84 -8.42 4.15
CA GLY A 410 -15.17 -8.09 3.65
C GLY A 410 -15.22 -6.70 3.03
N ASP A 411 -16.41 -6.09 3.03
CA ASP A 411 -16.58 -4.74 2.54
C ASP A 411 -15.72 -3.75 3.30
N ALA A 412 -15.05 -2.89 2.54
CA ALA A 412 -14.23 -1.81 3.05
C ALA A 412 -14.44 -0.56 2.18
N LEU A 413 -14.26 0.61 2.77
CA LEU A 413 -14.31 1.87 2.02
C LEU A 413 -13.04 1.98 1.16
N PRO A 414 -13.12 2.54 -0.06
CA PRO A 414 -11.94 2.77 -0.89
C PRO A 414 -10.84 3.55 -0.12
N GLY A 415 -9.61 3.08 -0.17
CA GLY A 415 -8.49 3.62 0.58
C GLY A 415 -8.40 3.15 2.04
N SER A 416 -9.10 2.07 2.41
CA SER A 416 -9.11 1.51 3.76
C SER A 416 -8.27 0.24 3.92
N HIS A 417 -7.74 -0.33 2.84
CA HIS A 417 -6.79 -1.44 2.87
C HIS A 417 -5.38 -0.97 2.49
N LEU A 418 -4.49 -0.94 3.46
CA LEU A 418 -3.10 -0.48 3.33
C LEU A 418 -2.13 -1.65 3.51
N THR A 419 -1.22 -1.82 2.55
CA THR A 419 -0.15 -2.81 2.63
C THR A 419 0.97 -2.47 1.65
N SER A 420 2.17 -2.98 1.88
CA SER A 420 3.27 -2.90 0.91
C SER A 420 3.08 -4.00 -0.15
N GLY A 421 2.39 -3.68 -1.25
CA GLY A 421 2.02 -4.65 -2.27
C GLY A 421 3.09 -4.88 -3.31
N GLY A 422 3.75 -3.83 -3.78
CA GLY A 422 4.74 -3.90 -4.85
C GLY A 422 6.14 -4.29 -4.36
N LEU A 423 6.63 -3.64 -3.30
CA LEU A 423 7.94 -3.96 -2.73
C LEU A 423 7.90 -5.15 -1.78
N GLY A 424 6.82 -5.29 -1.03
CA GLY A 424 6.68 -6.35 -0.03
C GLY A 424 7.56 -6.12 1.21
N ALA A 425 7.64 -4.90 1.70
CA ALA A 425 8.47 -4.53 2.84
C ALA A 425 7.88 -5.04 4.16
N MET A 426 8.55 -6.01 4.81
CA MET A 426 8.23 -6.42 6.18
C MET A 426 8.53 -5.28 7.16
N GLY A 427 7.71 -5.15 8.22
CA GLY A 427 7.79 -4.04 9.18
C GLY A 427 7.01 -2.80 8.76
N TYR A 428 6.26 -2.87 7.66
CA TYR A 428 5.44 -1.77 7.13
C TYR A 428 4.26 -1.41 8.04
N ALA A 429 3.55 -2.42 8.57
CA ALA A 429 2.18 -2.21 9.05
C ALA A 429 2.07 -1.32 10.29
N LEU A 430 2.95 -1.49 11.28
CA LEU A 430 2.88 -0.71 12.52
C LEU A 430 3.08 0.79 12.27
N PRO A 431 4.18 1.23 11.63
CA PRO A 431 4.37 2.65 11.34
C PRO A 431 3.35 3.19 10.32
N ALA A 432 2.95 2.43 9.30
CA ALA A 432 1.91 2.87 8.37
C ALA A 432 0.55 3.03 9.08
N GLY A 433 0.22 2.14 10.02
CA GLY A 433 -0.95 2.24 10.88
C GLY A 433 -0.94 3.49 11.77
N LEU A 434 0.24 3.82 12.33
CA LEU A 434 0.45 5.07 13.06
C LEU A 434 0.12 6.28 12.17
N GLY A 435 0.67 6.33 10.95
CA GLY A 435 0.40 7.40 10.00
C GLY A 435 -1.06 7.50 9.59
N ALA A 436 -1.70 6.36 9.31
CA ALA A 436 -3.12 6.29 8.97
C ALA A 436 -4.02 6.80 10.10
N ALA A 437 -3.75 6.40 11.35
CA ALA A 437 -4.53 6.84 12.51
C ALA A 437 -4.39 8.33 12.80
N ILE A 438 -3.20 8.90 12.60
CA ILE A 438 -2.99 10.36 12.71
C ILE A 438 -3.75 11.10 11.60
N GLY A 439 -3.78 10.54 10.39
CA GLY A 439 -4.48 11.12 9.24
C GLY A 439 -6.01 11.01 9.31
N GLN A 440 -6.52 10.00 10.00
CA GLN A 440 -7.94 9.69 10.12
C GLN A 440 -8.34 9.42 11.59
N PRO A 441 -8.28 10.44 12.45
CA PRO A 441 -8.45 10.27 13.90
C PRO A 441 -9.84 9.76 14.31
N ASP A 442 -10.86 9.94 13.47
CA ASP A 442 -12.23 9.50 13.72
C ASP A 442 -12.48 8.04 13.27
N ARG A 443 -11.48 7.37 12.71
CA ARG A 443 -11.58 5.99 12.24
C ARG A 443 -10.70 5.05 13.05
N SER A 444 -11.24 3.89 13.40
CA SER A 444 -10.44 2.82 13.97
C SER A 444 -9.41 2.30 12.97
N VAL A 445 -8.20 2.00 13.43
CA VAL A 445 -7.11 1.44 12.60
C VAL A 445 -6.66 0.12 13.21
N TRP A 446 -6.71 -0.94 12.41
CA TRP A 446 -6.24 -2.27 12.76
C TRP A 446 -4.95 -2.58 12.02
N VAL A 447 -3.90 -2.82 12.77
CA VAL A 447 -2.61 -3.33 12.28
C VAL A 447 -2.62 -4.85 12.39
N VAL A 448 -2.38 -5.55 11.28
CA VAL A 448 -2.26 -7.01 11.24
C VAL A 448 -0.85 -7.37 10.80
N ALA A 449 -0.05 -7.89 11.70
CA ALA A 449 1.35 -8.19 11.44
C ALA A 449 1.68 -9.65 11.83
N GLY A 450 2.63 -10.27 11.13
CA GLY A 450 3.26 -11.50 11.60
C GLY A 450 4.30 -11.17 12.67
N ASP A 451 4.64 -12.15 13.51
CA ASP A 451 5.66 -12.03 14.55
C ASP A 451 7.02 -11.54 14.00
N GLY A 452 7.42 -11.98 12.80
CA GLY A 452 8.66 -11.54 12.17
C GLY A 452 8.61 -10.07 11.71
N GLY A 453 7.56 -9.65 11.01
CA GLY A 453 7.38 -8.27 10.55
C GLY A 453 7.20 -7.29 11.70
N PHE A 454 6.44 -7.67 12.72
CA PHE A 454 6.26 -6.86 13.93
C PHE A 454 7.59 -6.53 14.62
N GLN A 455 8.50 -7.52 14.74
CA GLN A 455 9.80 -7.31 15.35
C GLN A 455 10.70 -6.30 14.60
N MET A 456 10.49 -6.10 13.29
CA MET A 456 11.28 -5.15 12.50
C MET A 456 10.95 -3.68 12.77
N SER A 457 9.79 -3.39 13.36
CA SER A 457 9.33 -2.02 13.63
C SER A 457 8.74 -1.82 15.03
N LEU A 458 8.88 -2.80 15.93
CA LEU A 458 8.29 -2.77 17.27
C LEU A 458 8.69 -1.55 18.12
N GLN A 459 9.84 -0.90 17.84
CA GLN A 459 10.26 0.32 18.51
C GLN A 459 9.26 1.47 18.31
N GLU A 460 8.44 1.45 17.26
CA GLU A 460 7.40 2.45 17.04
C GLU A 460 6.23 2.33 18.04
N LEU A 461 6.18 1.29 18.87
CA LEU A 461 5.28 1.25 20.04
C LEU A 461 5.53 2.45 20.96
N ALA A 462 6.80 2.88 21.09
CA ALA A 462 7.12 4.07 21.86
C ALA A 462 6.49 5.34 21.25
N THR A 463 6.46 5.43 19.91
CA THR A 463 5.79 6.53 19.19
C THR A 463 4.27 6.47 19.38
N VAL A 464 3.69 5.28 19.26
CA VAL A 464 2.24 5.06 19.47
C VAL A 464 1.82 5.53 20.86
N VAL A 465 2.58 5.17 21.91
CA VAL A 465 2.29 5.56 23.30
C VAL A 465 2.50 7.06 23.50
N GLN A 466 3.62 7.61 23.02
CA GLN A 466 3.94 9.03 23.18
C GLN A 466 2.88 9.93 22.53
N GLU A 467 2.38 9.54 21.36
CA GLU A 467 1.36 10.28 20.62
C GLU A 467 -0.08 9.94 21.05
N GLY A 468 -0.26 8.94 21.92
CA GLY A 468 -1.59 8.49 22.39
C GLY A 468 -2.48 7.91 21.29
N ILE A 469 -1.90 7.21 20.31
CA ILE A 469 -2.61 6.74 19.11
C ILE A 469 -3.38 5.45 19.38
N PRO A 470 -4.72 5.39 19.19
CA PRO A 470 -5.54 4.23 19.52
C PRO A 470 -5.49 3.13 18.45
N LEU A 471 -4.32 2.49 18.29
CA LEU A 471 -4.15 1.38 17.35
C LEU A 471 -4.62 0.04 17.93
N ARG A 472 -5.23 -0.81 17.10
CA ARG A 472 -5.50 -2.22 17.38
C ARG A 472 -4.44 -3.04 16.67
N ILE A 473 -3.48 -3.57 17.42
CA ILE A 473 -2.29 -4.23 16.87
C ILE A 473 -2.44 -5.74 17.07
N ALA A 474 -2.85 -6.46 16.02
CA ALA A 474 -2.98 -7.91 16.00
C ALA A 474 -1.71 -8.56 15.46
N VAL A 475 -0.99 -9.30 16.31
CA VAL A 475 0.23 -10.02 15.94
C VAL A 475 -0.09 -11.50 15.80
N ILE A 476 0.08 -12.03 14.60
CA ILE A 476 -0.11 -13.44 14.26
C ILE A 476 1.23 -14.15 14.42
N ASP A 477 1.35 -14.89 15.51
CA ASP A 477 2.60 -15.53 15.93
C ASP A 477 2.56 -17.03 15.65
N ASN A 478 3.28 -17.46 14.62
CA ASN A 478 3.49 -18.87 14.32
C ASN A 478 4.93 -19.34 14.58
N GLY A 479 5.81 -18.46 15.07
CA GLY A 479 7.22 -18.75 15.33
C GLY A 479 8.06 -18.99 14.07
N TYR A 480 7.59 -18.50 12.91
CA TYR A 480 8.28 -18.68 11.64
C TYR A 480 8.17 -17.44 10.74
N LEU A 481 9.15 -17.25 9.86
CA LEU A 481 8.96 -16.49 8.64
C LEU A 481 8.03 -17.31 7.72
N GLY A 482 6.72 -17.25 7.99
CA GLY A 482 5.75 -18.25 7.54
C GLY A 482 5.68 -18.44 6.03
N MET A 483 5.74 -17.35 5.22
CA MET A 483 5.73 -17.47 3.76
C MET A 483 7.02 -18.12 3.25
N VAL A 484 8.19 -17.79 3.82
CA VAL A 484 9.48 -18.38 3.44
C VAL A 484 9.48 -19.87 3.82
N ARG A 485 8.97 -20.23 5.01
CA ARG A 485 8.79 -21.62 5.43
C ARG A 485 7.91 -22.39 4.46
N GLN A 486 6.75 -21.83 4.04
CA GLN A 486 5.85 -22.47 3.07
C GLN A 486 6.56 -22.74 1.74
N TRP A 487 7.41 -21.83 1.26
CA TRP A 487 8.21 -22.02 0.05
C TRP A 487 9.27 -23.11 0.25
N GLN A 488 9.95 -23.15 1.40
CA GLN A 488 10.91 -24.21 1.72
C GLN A 488 10.22 -25.58 1.84
N GLU A 489 9.01 -25.64 2.37
CA GLU A 489 8.20 -26.86 2.39
C GLU A 489 7.95 -27.38 0.98
N ARG A 490 7.49 -26.52 0.08
CA ARG A 490 7.08 -26.92 -1.26
C ARG A 490 8.24 -27.18 -2.21
N PHE A 491 9.20 -26.27 -2.25
CA PHE A 491 10.22 -26.28 -3.29
C PHE A 491 11.58 -26.82 -2.84
N TYR A 492 11.80 -26.95 -1.52
CA TYR A 492 13.08 -27.36 -0.97
C TYR A 492 12.96 -28.58 -0.05
N GLY A 493 11.94 -29.42 -0.22
CA GLY A 493 11.80 -30.70 0.50
C GLY A 493 11.81 -30.56 2.02
N ARG A 494 11.10 -29.55 2.56
CA ARG A 494 11.00 -29.22 3.99
C ARG A 494 12.35 -28.93 4.68
N ARG A 495 13.35 -28.51 3.93
CA ARG A 495 14.61 -28.06 4.52
C ARG A 495 14.44 -26.63 5.03
N TYR A 496 13.92 -26.50 6.24
CA TYR A 496 13.65 -25.23 6.92
C TYR A 496 14.97 -24.64 7.41
N SER A 497 15.54 -23.72 6.62
CA SER A 497 16.80 -23.05 6.93
C SER A 497 16.51 -21.59 7.28
N GLU A 498 16.89 -21.16 8.49
CA GLU A 498 16.81 -19.78 9.00
C GLU A 498 15.39 -19.16 8.89
N THR A 499 14.35 -19.99 9.02
CA THR A 499 12.95 -19.53 8.96
C THR A 499 12.21 -19.65 10.28
N GLN A 500 12.70 -20.47 11.19
CA GLN A 500 12.18 -20.51 12.55
C GLN A 500 12.73 -19.31 13.32
N ILE A 501 11.84 -18.54 13.93
CA ILE A 501 12.20 -17.35 14.68
C ILE A 501 11.64 -17.42 16.10
N SER A 502 12.30 -16.73 17.01
CA SER A 502 11.79 -16.47 18.35
C SER A 502 11.56 -14.97 18.52
N GLY A 503 10.62 -14.62 19.39
CA GLY A 503 10.32 -13.24 19.73
C GLY A 503 10.21 -13.03 21.23
N PRO A 504 10.00 -11.77 21.67
CA PRO A 504 9.74 -11.47 23.06
C PRO A 504 8.36 -12.00 23.48
N ASP A 505 8.17 -12.20 24.79
CA ASP A 505 6.82 -12.31 25.36
C ASP A 505 6.09 -10.98 25.15
N LEU A 506 5.05 -10.99 24.30
CA LEU A 506 4.35 -9.76 23.93
C LEU A 506 3.50 -9.20 25.08
N VAL A 507 3.09 -10.02 26.06
CA VAL A 507 2.43 -9.52 27.27
C VAL A 507 3.41 -8.73 28.14
N ALA A 508 4.62 -9.24 28.30
CA ALA A 508 5.68 -8.53 29.01
C ALA A 508 6.11 -7.27 28.26
N LEU A 509 6.19 -7.33 26.93
CA LEU A 509 6.51 -6.18 26.08
C LEU A 509 5.44 -5.08 26.19
N GLY A 510 4.15 -5.43 26.06
CA GLY A 510 3.07 -4.48 26.18
C GLY A 510 3.05 -3.81 27.57
N LYS A 511 3.27 -4.60 28.63
CA LYS A 511 3.41 -4.06 29.99
C LYS A 511 4.56 -3.05 30.10
N ALA A 512 5.70 -3.32 29.43
CA ALA A 512 6.85 -2.41 29.45
C ALA A 512 6.55 -1.07 28.76
N TYR A 513 5.69 -1.05 27.73
CA TYR A 513 5.23 0.14 27.06
C TYR A 513 3.96 0.75 27.66
N GLY A 514 3.33 0.10 28.65
CA GLY A 514 2.05 0.55 29.22
C GLY A 514 0.84 0.31 28.30
N ILE A 515 0.95 -0.65 27.36
CA ILE A 515 -0.09 -1.02 26.41
C ILE A 515 -0.86 -2.25 26.92
N PRO A 516 -2.19 -2.19 27.10
CA PRO A 516 -3.00 -3.37 27.35
C PRO A 516 -2.74 -4.46 26.34
N THR A 517 -2.46 -5.67 26.78
CA THR A 517 -2.10 -6.79 25.90
C THR A 517 -2.89 -8.03 26.25
N TRP A 518 -3.56 -8.61 25.25
CA TRP A 518 -4.31 -9.86 25.39
C TRP A 518 -3.67 -10.96 24.55
N ARG A 519 -3.54 -12.13 25.17
CA ARG A 519 -3.08 -13.34 24.50
C ARG A 519 -4.27 -14.20 24.10
N ILE A 520 -4.27 -14.65 22.86
CA ILE A 520 -5.25 -15.57 22.30
C ILE A 520 -4.50 -16.80 21.76
N ASP A 521 -4.77 -17.98 22.30
CA ASP A 521 -4.19 -19.25 21.86
C ASP A 521 -5.25 -20.32 21.54
N ARG A 522 -6.54 -19.98 21.70
CA ARG A 522 -7.69 -20.85 21.45
C ARG A 522 -8.83 -20.10 20.78
N SER A 523 -9.58 -20.80 19.92
CA SER A 523 -10.67 -20.23 19.13
C SER A 523 -11.79 -19.63 19.97
N GLU A 524 -12.06 -20.17 21.16
CA GLU A 524 -13.14 -19.70 22.07
C GLU A 524 -12.87 -18.30 22.62
N GLN A 525 -11.62 -17.85 22.60
CA GLN A 525 -11.23 -16.53 23.12
C GLN A 525 -11.40 -15.42 22.08
N LEU A 526 -11.48 -15.75 20.77
CA LEU A 526 -11.44 -14.79 19.68
C LEU A 526 -12.50 -13.70 19.80
N ASP A 527 -13.79 -14.07 19.78
CA ASP A 527 -14.88 -13.10 19.70
C ASP A 527 -14.93 -12.16 20.91
N SER A 528 -14.75 -12.71 22.11
CA SER A 528 -14.78 -11.92 23.35
C SER A 528 -13.61 -10.94 23.42
N THR A 529 -12.39 -11.42 23.13
CA THR A 529 -11.17 -10.60 23.23
C THR A 529 -11.14 -9.53 22.14
N LEU A 530 -11.48 -9.87 20.89
CA LEU A 530 -11.52 -8.90 19.79
C LEU A 530 -12.59 -7.84 19.99
N SER A 531 -13.74 -8.20 20.62
CA SER A 531 -14.79 -7.22 20.95
C SER A 531 -14.33 -6.24 22.02
N LEU A 532 -13.59 -6.69 23.03
CA LEU A 532 -12.97 -5.82 24.03
C LEU A 532 -11.92 -4.91 23.40
N ALA A 533 -11.06 -5.47 22.54
CA ALA A 533 -10.02 -4.71 21.83
C ALA A 533 -10.62 -3.60 20.95
N ALA A 534 -11.76 -3.85 20.32
CA ALA A 534 -12.40 -2.88 19.42
C ALA A 534 -12.89 -1.61 20.15
N ILE A 535 -13.28 -1.71 21.43
CA ILE A 535 -13.85 -0.61 22.20
C ILE A 535 -12.85 0.07 23.14
N GLU A 536 -11.60 -0.39 23.21
CA GLU A 536 -10.58 0.21 24.06
C GLU A 536 -10.24 1.63 23.57
N GLU A 537 -10.08 2.59 24.48
CA GLU A 537 -9.81 3.98 24.12
C GLU A 537 -8.36 4.22 23.64
N GLY A 538 -7.40 3.48 24.21
CA GLY A 538 -5.97 3.58 23.89
C GLY A 538 -5.49 2.54 22.87
N PRO A 539 -4.16 2.45 22.66
CA PRO A 539 -3.55 1.38 21.87
C PRO A 539 -3.70 0.03 22.57
N VAL A 540 -3.86 -1.02 21.77
CA VAL A 540 -4.02 -2.39 22.25
C VAL A 540 -3.12 -3.33 21.47
N LEU A 541 -2.46 -4.25 22.14
CA LEU A 541 -1.70 -5.33 21.55
C LEU A 541 -2.47 -6.66 21.72
N ILE A 542 -2.69 -7.38 20.64
CA ILE A 542 -3.41 -8.65 20.60
C ILE A 542 -2.44 -9.70 20.09
N TRP A 543 -1.96 -10.53 20.98
CA TRP A 543 -1.00 -11.60 20.66
C TRP A 543 -1.73 -12.90 20.36
N MET A 544 -1.79 -13.28 19.08
CA MET A 544 -2.44 -14.48 18.61
C MET A 544 -1.41 -15.57 18.33
N GLN A 545 -1.30 -16.54 19.22
CA GLN A 545 -0.45 -17.70 19.04
C GLN A 545 -1.17 -18.76 18.22
N VAL A 546 -0.69 -18.98 16.99
CA VAL A 546 -1.36 -19.83 16.02
C VAL A 546 -0.54 -21.09 15.68
N ARG A 547 -1.17 -22.05 14.98
CA ARG A 547 -0.48 -23.24 14.49
C ARG A 547 0.69 -22.86 13.58
N GLN A 548 1.81 -23.56 13.74
CA GLN A 548 3.07 -23.24 13.08
C GLN A 548 3.08 -23.54 11.57
N GLU A 549 2.45 -24.62 11.15
CA GLU A 549 2.57 -25.15 9.77
C GLU A 549 1.27 -25.01 8.97
N GLU A 550 0.59 -23.91 9.10
CA GLU A 550 -0.55 -23.59 8.24
C GLU A 550 -0.06 -22.85 6.99
N ASN A 551 -0.55 -23.27 5.81
CA ASN A 551 -0.15 -22.70 4.52
C ASN A 551 -1.29 -21.89 3.90
N VAL A 552 -0.91 -20.90 3.07
CA VAL A 552 -1.87 -20.11 2.29
C VAL A 552 -2.25 -20.86 1.03
N TYR A 553 -3.52 -21.14 0.87
CA TYR A 553 -4.12 -21.74 -0.33
C TYR A 553 -5.34 -20.92 -0.78
N PRO A 554 -5.71 -20.98 -2.11
CA PRO A 554 -4.99 -21.62 -3.20
C PRO A 554 -3.61 -21.00 -3.44
N MET A 555 -2.76 -21.69 -4.19
CA MET A 555 -1.45 -21.19 -4.57
C MET A 555 -1.11 -21.52 -6.02
N VAL A 556 -0.79 -20.52 -6.84
CA VAL A 556 -0.16 -20.69 -8.15
C VAL A 556 1.35 -20.62 -7.96
N GLU A 557 2.06 -21.66 -8.39
CA GLU A 557 3.52 -21.68 -8.26
C GLU A 557 4.19 -20.65 -9.18
N SER A 558 5.38 -20.21 -8.79
CA SER A 558 6.12 -19.26 -9.64
C SER A 558 6.43 -19.88 -11.01
N GLY A 559 6.05 -19.19 -12.09
CA GLY A 559 6.19 -19.68 -13.46
C GLY A 559 5.07 -20.62 -13.93
N ALA A 560 4.05 -20.84 -13.13
CA ALA A 560 2.82 -21.53 -13.53
C ALA A 560 1.76 -20.58 -14.10
N ALA A 561 0.80 -21.11 -14.84
CA ALA A 561 -0.38 -20.36 -15.28
C ALA A 561 -1.42 -20.28 -14.16
N LEU A 562 -2.34 -19.32 -14.25
CA LEU A 562 -3.35 -19.10 -13.20
C LEU A 562 -4.31 -20.27 -12.99
N ASP A 563 -4.49 -21.11 -14.00
CA ASP A 563 -5.29 -22.33 -13.95
C ASP A 563 -4.55 -23.57 -13.40
N GLU A 564 -3.24 -23.43 -13.14
CA GLU A 564 -2.40 -24.46 -12.53
C GLU A 564 -2.31 -24.27 -11.00
N MET A 565 -3.42 -23.93 -10.36
CA MET A 565 -3.46 -23.72 -8.92
C MET A 565 -3.36 -25.02 -8.15
N VAL A 566 -2.65 -24.95 -7.02
CA VAL A 566 -2.64 -26.01 -6.00
C VAL A 566 -3.61 -25.64 -4.90
N THR A 567 -4.49 -26.55 -4.57
CA THR A 567 -5.50 -26.40 -3.50
C THR A 567 -5.07 -27.09 -2.20
N GLU A 568 -5.79 -26.84 -1.11
CA GLU A 568 -5.51 -27.48 0.17
C GLU A 568 -5.70 -29.02 0.11
N SER A 569 -6.58 -29.51 -0.76
CA SER A 569 -6.84 -30.94 -0.95
C SER A 569 -5.68 -31.69 -1.63
N GLU A 570 -4.82 -30.97 -2.35
CA GLU A 570 -3.67 -31.53 -3.08
C GLU A 570 -2.37 -31.42 -2.26
N ARG A 571 -2.48 -31.46 -0.93
CA ARG A 571 -1.30 -31.49 -0.05
C ARG A 571 -0.40 -32.65 -0.45
N VAL A 572 0.91 -32.35 -0.61
CA VAL A 572 1.92 -33.40 -0.79
C VAL A 572 1.80 -34.34 0.40
N PRO A 573 1.57 -35.67 0.19
CA PRO A 573 1.58 -36.63 1.28
C PRO A 573 2.91 -36.54 2.02
N GLY A 574 2.88 -36.46 3.34
CA GLY A 574 4.04 -36.29 4.21
C GLY A 574 5.07 -37.41 4.16
#